data_47f4a34fea976356accf491afb43bc6a
#
_entry.id   47f4a34fea976356accf491afb43bc6a
#
_cell.length_a   1.000
_cell.length_b   1.000
_cell.length_c   1.000
_cell.angle_alpha   90.00
_cell.angle_beta   90.00
_cell.angle_gamma   90.00
#
_symmetry.space_group_name_H-M   'P 1'
#
loop_
_entity.id
_entity.type
_entity.pdbx_description
1 polymer ?
#
loop_
_entity_poly.entity_id
_entity_poly.type
_entity_poly.pdbx_seq_one_letter_code
_entity_poly.pdbx_strand_id
1 'polypeptide(L)'
;MAILSGTAVEKQARFKIETSAAAEHKAVSGLRVKIYADGADRSAMLEMYANPHIAGFTTNPTLMRKSGVIDYRGFAREILELIPDRPISFEVFADDFAEMERQAAEIASWGENVLVKVPITNTRGESSAQLLRRLARAGIRVNVTALLTLEQVRKASECLIDGPLAKISVFAGRIADTGHDPVPLMAAAVELIRPYPNLQLIWASPRELLNVFQADAIGCHIITATSDILRKLDLIGKDLNVYSLDTVKMFYEDARKAGYRL
;
A
#
# COMPACT_ATOMS: atom_id res chain seq x y z
N MET A 1 51.09 26.53 -30.12
CA MET A 1 49.91 27.23 -30.61
C MET A 1 49.11 26.25 -31.49
N ALA A 2 48.08 25.65 -30.94
CA ALA A 2 47.06 24.94 -31.68
C ALA A 2 45.80 24.90 -30.80
N ILE A 3 44.84 25.73 -31.17
CA ILE A 3 43.54 25.88 -30.51
C ILE A 3 42.64 24.79 -31.08
N LEU A 4 42.22 23.87 -30.26
CA LEU A 4 41.17 22.91 -30.62
C LEU A 4 39.79 23.54 -30.31
N SER A 5 39.17 24.06 -31.36
CA SER A 5 37.76 24.46 -31.37
C SER A 5 36.88 23.21 -31.47
N GLY A 6 36.41 22.71 -30.34
CA GLY A 6 35.33 21.72 -30.32
C GLY A 6 34.01 22.42 -30.67
N THR A 7 33.40 22.05 -31.78
CA THR A 7 32.20 22.66 -32.33
C THR A 7 30.98 22.42 -31.46
N ALA A 8 30.04 23.37 -31.45
CA ALA A 8 28.78 23.34 -30.73
C ALA A 8 27.92 22.08 -31.01
N VAL A 9 28.19 21.37 -32.10
CA VAL A 9 27.53 20.13 -32.51
C VAL A 9 27.87 18.93 -31.59
N GLU A 10 29.13 18.87 -31.07
CA GLU A 10 29.54 17.78 -30.17
C GLU A 10 28.97 17.95 -28.73
N LYS A 11 28.65 19.18 -28.33
CA LYS A 11 27.96 19.45 -27.04
C LYS A 11 26.49 19.11 -27.12
N GLN A 12 25.81 19.20 -28.25
CA GLN A 12 24.42 18.78 -28.44
C GLN A 12 24.27 17.24 -28.49
N ALA A 13 25.30 16.52 -28.91
CA ALA A 13 25.29 15.06 -28.93
C ALA A 13 25.39 14.43 -27.53
N ARG A 14 25.94 15.13 -26.52
CA ARG A 14 26.05 14.66 -25.15
C ARG A 14 24.80 14.97 -24.27
N PHE A 15 23.86 15.77 -24.75
CA PHE A 15 22.57 16.04 -24.13
C PHE A 15 21.38 15.33 -24.78
N LYS A 16 21.63 14.45 -25.75
CA LYS A 16 20.75 13.32 -25.94
C LYS A 16 20.98 12.36 -24.73
N ILE A 17 20.51 12.75 -23.57
CA ILE A 17 19.94 11.76 -22.67
C ILE A 17 19.02 10.99 -23.61
N GLU A 18 19.43 9.77 -23.89
CA GLU A 18 18.55 8.79 -24.48
C GLU A 18 17.27 8.86 -23.62
N THR A 19 16.26 9.53 -24.12
CA THR A 19 14.89 9.15 -23.85
C THR A 19 14.76 7.78 -24.48
N SER A 20 15.58 6.86 -23.95
CA SER A 20 15.54 5.44 -24.19
C SER A 20 14.12 5.05 -23.95
N ALA A 21 13.51 4.61 -25.05
CA ALA A 21 12.27 3.88 -25.10
C ALA A 21 11.22 4.46 -24.14
N ALA A 22 10.23 5.12 -24.67
CA ALA A 22 8.97 5.30 -23.96
C ALA A 22 8.67 3.94 -23.32
N ALA A 23 8.98 3.81 -22.02
CA ALA A 23 8.59 2.65 -21.27
C ALA A 23 7.10 2.58 -21.54
N GLU A 24 6.65 1.54 -22.26
CA GLU A 24 5.23 1.34 -22.52
C GLU A 24 4.57 1.43 -21.15
N HIS A 25 3.88 2.54 -20.93
CA HIS A 25 3.21 2.75 -19.66
C HIS A 25 2.17 1.66 -19.54
N LYS A 26 2.48 0.68 -18.68
CA LYS A 26 1.61 -0.45 -18.43
C LYS A 26 0.30 0.10 -17.92
N ALA A 27 -0.78 -0.08 -18.67
CA ALA A 27 -2.10 0.31 -18.22
C ALA A 27 -2.42 -0.42 -16.89
N VAL A 28 -3.30 0.14 -16.06
CA VAL A 28 -3.70 -0.48 -14.77
C VAL A 28 -4.13 -1.93 -14.97
N SER A 29 -4.85 -2.23 -16.05
CA SER A 29 -5.27 -3.59 -16.43
C SER A 29 -4.13 -4.57 -16.74
N GLY A 30 -2.93 -4.06 -17.02
CA GLY A 30 -1.74 -4.87 -17.26
C GLY A 30 -0.90 -5.15 -16.00
N LEU A 31 -1.27 -4.60 -14.85
CA LEU A 31 -0.56 -4.83 -13.59
C LEU A 31 -0.89 -6.22 -13.03
N ARG A 32 0.11 -6.89 -12.46
CA ARG A 32 -0.04 -8.16 -11.74
C ARG A 32 -0.29 -7.93 -10.25
N VAL A 33 0.25 -6.84 -9.71
CA VAL A 33 0.01 -6.45 -8.32
C VAL A 33 -1.47 -6.11 -8.12
N LYS A 34 -2.08 -6.67 -7.09
CA LYS A 34 -3.47 -6.35 -6.72
C LYS A 34 -3.49 -5.02 -5.97
N ILE A 35 -4.38 -4.13 -6.37
CA ILE A 35 -4.52 -2.83 -5.72
C ILE A 35 -5.62 -2.92 -4.67
N TYR A 36 -5.30 -2.53 -3.44
CA TYR A 36 -6.23 -2.40 -2.32
C TYR A 36 -6.40 -0.92 -1.97
N ALA A 37 -7.59 -0.56 -1.54
CA ALA A 37 -7.85 0.77 -0.99
C ALA A 37 -7.65 0.77 0.54
N ASP A 38 -6.87 1.75 1.04
CA ASP A 38 -6.63 1.97 2.47
C ASP A 38 -7.49 3.13 2.95
N GLY A 39 -8.45 2.88 3.83
CA GLY A 39 -9.37 3.91 4.29
C GLY A 39 -10.40 3.39 5.26
N ALA A 40 -11.12 4.33 5.91
CA ALA A 40 -12.25 4.05 6.78
C ALA A 40 -13.37 5.10 6.63
N ASP A 41 -13.32 5.92 5.59
CA ASP A 41 -14.44 6.76 5.19
C ASP A 41 -15.40 5.95 4.33
N ARG A 42 -16.65 5.85 4.76
CA ARG A 42 -17.68 5.05 4.11
C ARG A 42 -17.86 5.42 2.64
N SER A 43 -17.98 6.71 2.36
CA SER A 43 -18.23 7.20 1.00
C SER A 43 -17.05 6.92 0.08
N ALA A 44 -15.82 7.17 0.56
CA ALA A 44 -14.60 6.87 -0.19
C ALA A 44 -14.41 5.35 -0.40
N MET A 45 -14.76 4.51 0.57
CA MET A 45 -14.70 3.05 0.40
C MET A 45 -15.69 2.58 -0.67
N LEU A 46 -16.91 3.12 -0.72
CA LEU A 46 -17.89 2.77 -1.74
C LEU A 46 -17.50 3.30 -3.14
N GLU A 47 -16.92 4.51 -3.22
CA GLU A 47 -16.33 5.03 -4.46
C GLU A 47 -15.25 4.06 -4.99
N MET A 48 -14.34 3.63 -4.12
CA MET A 48 -13.29 2.67 -4.49
C MET A 48 -13.87 1.28 -4.79
N TYR A 49 -14.93 0.86 -4.13
CA TYR A 49 -15.62 -0.40 -4.44
C TYR A 49 -16.22 -0.44 -5.84
N ALA A 50 -16.71 0.68 -6.34
CA ALA A 50 -17.20 0.79 -7.71
C ALA A 50 -16.08 0.67 -8.78
N ASN A 51 -14.81 0.85 -8.38
CA ASN A 51 -13.67 0.71 -9.29
C ASN A 51 -13.26 -0.78 -9.43
N PRO A 52 -13.33 -1.37 -10.65
CA PRO A 52 -13.00 -2.79 -10.87
C PRO A 52 -11.53 -3.13 -10.62
N HIS A 53 -10.63 -2.15 -10.59
CA HIS A 53 -9.20 -2.36 -10.31
C HIS A 53 -8.90 -2.53 -8.81
N ILE A 54 -9.84 -2.21 -7.93
CA ILE A 54 -9.66 -2.35 -6.48
C ILE A 54 -10.06 -3.77 -6.07
N ALA A 55 -9.09 -4.56 -5.62
CA ALA A 55 -9.26 -5.97 -5.30
C ALA A 55 -9.50 -6.25 -3.80
N GLY A 56 -9.51 -5.23 -2.94
CA GLY A 56 -9.75 -5.38 -1.50
C GLY A 56 -9.51 -4.09 -0.73
N PHE A 57 -9.61 -4.17 0.59
CA PHE A 57 -9.54 -3.01 1.46
C PHE A 57 -8.68 -3.30 2.69
N THR A 58 -8.02 -2.26 3.18
CA THR A 58 -7.37 -2.25 4.49
C THR A 58 -7.86 -1.06 5.31
N THR A 59 -8.00 -1.27 6.59
CA THR A 59 -8.31 -0.22 7.56
C THR A 59 -7.23 -0.20 8.64
N ASN A 60 -7.25 0.81 9.49
CA ASN A 60 -6.45 0.86 10.70
C ASN A 60 -7.06 1.86 11.70
N PRO A 61 -6.71 1.78 13.00
CA PRO A 61 -7.28 2.66 14.04
C PRO A 61 -7.10 4.16 13.76
N THR A 62 -5.99 4.56 13.12
CA THR A 62 -5.75 5.96 12.77
C THR A 62 -6.72 6.45 11.71
N LEU A 63 -6.98 5.66 10.66
CA LEU A 63 -7.94 5.98 9.61
C LEU A 63 -9.36 6.00 10.17
N MET A 64 -9.73 5.01 11.00
CA MET A 64 -11.02 4.98 11.70
C MET A 64 -11.26 6.27 12.49
N ARG A 65 -10.28 6.67 13.31
CA ARG A 65 -10.37 7.91 14.10
C ARG A 65 -10.48 9.17 13.21
N LYS A 66 -9.70 9.25 12.12
CA LYS A 66 -9.75 10.39 11.19
C LYS A 66 -11.08 10.49 10.47
N SER A 67 -11.73 9.38 10.19
CA SER A 67 -13.06 9.32 9.55
C SER A 67 -14.21 9.46 10.57
N GLY A 68 -13.92 9.73 11.85
CA GLY A 68 -14.94 9.95 12.88
C GLY A 68 -15.68 8.68 13.31
N VAL A 69 -15.13 7.49 13.05
CA VAL A 69 -15.72 6.22 13.47
C VAL A 69 -15.63 6.11 15.00
N ILE A 70 -16.78 6.10 15.67
CA ILE A 70 -16.90 5.94 17.12
C ILE A 70 -17.24 4.47 17.45
N ASP A 71 -18.20 3.88 16.74
CA ASP A 71 -18.57 2.47 16.87
C ASP A 71 -17.81 1.63 15.83
N TYR A 72 -16.68 1.06 16.26
CA TYR A 72 -15.83 0.23 15.41
C TYR A 72 -16.56 -1.01 14.86
N ARG A 73 -17.34 -1.69 15.72
CA ARG A 73 -18.08 -2.89 15.35
C ARG A 73 -19.23 -2.57 14.39
N GLY A 74 -20.00 -1.53 14.69
CA GLY A 74 -21.09 -1.07 13.83
C GLY A 74 -20.60 -0.69 12.43
N PHE A 75 -19.53 0.10 12.36
CA PHE A 75 -18.88 0.44 11.10
C PHE A 75 -18.42 -0.80 10.32
N ALA A 76 -17.73 -1.73 11.00
CA ALA A 76 -17.23 -2.92 10.32
C ALA A 76 -18.35 -3.77 9.72
N ARG A 77 -19.44 -4.00 10.46
CA ARG A 77 -20.61 -4.74 9.99
C ARG A 77 -21.28 -4.07 8.81
N GLU A 78 -21.50 -2.76 8.89
CA GLU A 78 -22.08 -1.98 7.78
C GLU A 78 -21.23 -2.11 6.51
N ILE A 79 -19.90 -1.95 6.62
CA ILE A 79 -19.00 -2.05 5.47
C ILE A 79 -18.97 -3.47 4.90
N LEU A 80 -19.03 -4.50 5.73
CA LEU A 80 -19.07 -5.89 5.27
C LEU A 80 -20.37 -6.24 4.54
N GLU A 81 -21.50 -5.66 4.94
CA GLU A 81 -22.77 -5.79 4.21
C GLU A 81 -22.72 -5.10 2.84
N LEU A 82 -22.07 -3.92 2.76
CA LEU A 82 -21.96 -3.13 1.54
C LEU A 82 -20.89 -3.66 0.58
N ILE A 83 -19.86 -4.35 1.08
CA ILE A 83 -18.73 -4.90 0.32
C ILE A 83 -18.55 -6.39 0.69
N PRO A 84 -19.46 -7.27 0.23
CA PRO A 84 -19.47 -8.67 0.68
C PRO A 84 -18.45 -9.56 -0.04
N ASP A 85 -17.95 -9.16 -1.21
CA ASP A 85 -17.17 -9.99 -2.14
C ASP A 85 -15.67 -9.68 -2.16
N ARG A 86 -15.21 -8.63 -1.46
CA ARG A 86 -13.79 -8.26 -1.41
C ARG A 86 -13.21 -8.39 -0.01
N PRO A 87 -11.97 -8.86 0.13
CA PRO A 87 -11.32 -8.97 1.43
C PRO A 87 -11.12 -7.62 2.09
N ILE A 88 -11.46 -7.52 3.37
CA ILE A 88 -11.29 -6.32 4.19
C ILE A 88 -10.47 -6.69 5.43
N SER A 89 -9.46 -5.88 5.74
CA SER A 89 -8.65 -6.07 6.95
C SER A 89 -9.06 -5.09 8.05
N PHE A 90 -9.44 -5.62 9.22
CA PHE A 90 -9.74 -4.88 10.44
C PHE A 90 -8.70 -5.19 11.52
N GLU A 91 -8.23 -4.17 12.24
CA GLU A 91 -7.10 -4.29 13.16
C GLU A 91 -7.56 -4.45 14.62
N VAL A 92 -6.89 -5.35 15.35
CA VAL A 92 -6.97 -5.38 16.82
C VAL A 92 -6.31 -4.11 17.38
N PHE A 93 -6.80 -3.62 18.51
CA PHE A 93 -6.32 -2.37 19.11
C PHE A 93 -5.91 -2.50 20.58
N ALA A 94 -5.98 -3.71 21.16
CA ALA A 94 -5.42 -3.99 22.47
C ALA A 94 -3.88 -4.02 22.43
N ASP A 95 -3.25 -3.86 23.58
CA ASP A 95 -1.79 -3.98 23.76
C ASP A 95 -1.38 -5.29 24.47
N ASP A 96 -2.29 -5.90 25.20
CA ASP A 96 -2.10 -7.22 25.81
C ASP A 96 -2.42 -8.35 24.82
N PHE A 97 -1.57 -9.37 24.73
CA PHE A 97 -1.72 -10.44 23.75
C PHE A 97 -2.95 -11.31 23.97
N ALA A 98 -3.39 -11.52 25.20
CA ALA A 98 -4.61 -12.31 25.46
C ALA A 98 -5.85 -11.53 25.00
N GLU A 99 -5.86 -10.23 25.22
CA GLU A 99 -6.95 -9.37 24.74
C GLU A 99 -6.89 -9.19 23.21
N MET A 100 -5.69 -9.08 22.59
CA MET A 100 -5.55 -9.12 21.12
C MET A 100 -6.15 -10.41 20.54
N GLU A 101 -5.90 -11.56 21.18
CA GLU A 101 -6.43 -12.85 20.74
C GLU A 101 -7.95 -12.89 20.81
N ARG A 102 -8.54 -12.40 21.90
CA ARG A 102 -9.98 -12.28 22.06
C ARG A 102 -10.59 -11.37 20.98
N GLN A 103 -9.98 -10.19 20.75
CA GLN A 103 -10.39 -9.27 19.69
C GLN A 103 -10.23 -9.90 18.30
N ALA A 104 -9.16 -10.65 18.06
CA ALA A 104 -8.93 -11.31 16.79
C ALA A 104 -10.01 -12.36 16.49
N ALA A 105 -10.39 -13.17 17.49
CA ALA A 105 -11.47 -14.14 17.35
C ALA A 105 -12.82 -13.45 17.06
N GLU A 106 -13.10 -12.36 17.75
CA GLU A 106 -14.31 -11.56 17.51
C GLU A 106 -14.33 -10.96 16.09
N ILE A 107 -13.25 -10.28 15.67
CA ILE A 107 -13.15 -9.67 14.34
C ILE A 107 -13.27 -10.75 13.24
N ALA A 108 -12.63 -11.89 13.41
CA ALA A 108 -12.71 -13.00 12.46
C ALA A 108 -14.15 -13.53 12.28
N SER A 109 -14.99 -13.42 13.30
CA SER A 109 -16.39 -13.86 13.25
C SER A 109 -17.33 -12.93 12.49
N TRP A 110 -16.87 -11.74 12.07
CA TRP A 110 -17.74 -10.75 11.43
C TRP A 110 -18.08 -11.09 9.99
N GLY A 111 -17.26 -11.88 9.29
CA GLY A 111 -17.51 -12.29 7.90
C GLY A 111 -16.40 -13.14 7.30
N GLU A 112 -16.75 -13.89 6.26
CA GLU A 112 -15.79 -14.76 5.55
C GLU A 112 -14.74 -13.97 4.75
N ASN A 113 -15.00 -12.72 4.39
CA ASN A 113 -14.07 -11.84 3.68
C ASN A 113 -13.18 -11.02 4.62
N VAL A 114 -13.25 -11.25 5.94
CA VAL A 114 -12.43 -10.55 6.94
C VAL A 114 -11.02 -11.14 7.03
N LEU A 115 -10.02 -10.26 7.15
CA LEU A 115 -8.68 -10.58 7.65
C LEU A 115 -8.43 -9.77 8.91
N VAL A 116 -7.91 -10.43 9.95
CA VAL A 116 -7.59 -9.75 11.21
C VAL A 116 -6.20 -9.13 11.13
N LYS A 117 -6.11 -7.80 11.23
CA LYS A 117 -4.80 -7.13 11.31
C LYS A 117 -4.25 -7.23 12.73
N VAL A 118 -2.99 -7.69 12.83
CA VAL A 118 -2.28 -7.87 14.10
C VAL A 118 -0.89 -7.23 13.97
N PRO A 119 -0.50 -6.30 14.85
CA PRO A 119 0.82 -5.71 14.81
C PRO A 119 1.91 -6.75 15.14
N ILE A 120 3.09 -6.59 14.53
CA ILE A 120 4.22 -7.52 14.72
C ILE A 120 4.77 -7.53 16.15
N THR A 121 4.54 -6.46 16.91
CA THR A 121 4.85 -6.31 18.34
C THR A 121 3.75 -5.57 19.04
N ASN A 122 3.71 -5.63 20.38
CA ASN A 122 2.95 -4.69 21.20
C ASN A 122 3.75 -3.38 21.42
N THR A 123 3.21 -2.43 22.20
CA THR A 123 3.86 -1.14 22.48
C THR A 123 5.14 -1.27 23.31
N ARG A 124 5.35 -2.39 24.00
CA ARG A 124 6.58 -2.71 24.74
C ARG A 124 7.67 -3.34 23.87
N GLY A 125 7.41 -3.55 22.57
CA GLY A 125 8.33 -4.23 21.66
C GLY A 125 8.35 -5.75 21.79
N GLU A 126 7.44 -6.34 22.57
CA GLU A 126 7.31 -7.78 22.71
C GLU A 126 6.69 -8.38 21.44
N SER A 127 7.25 -9.50 20.99
CA SER A 127 6.87 -10.12 19.71
C SER A 127 5.48 -10.78 19.75
N SER A 128 4.66 -10.51 18.73
CA SER A 128 3.37 -11.18 18.51
C SER A 128 3.48 -12.61 17.99
N ALA A 129 4.69 -13.18 17.83
CA ALA A 129 4.92 -14.47 17.18
C ALA A 129 4.09 -15.61 17.78
N GLN A 130 3.96 -15.67 19.11
CA GLN A 130 3.16 -16.70 19.78
C GLN A 130 1.66 -16.54 19.48
N LEU A 131 1.17 -15.31 19.51
CA LEU A 131 -0.20 -14.99 19.13
C LEU A 131 -0.49 -15.39 17.69
N LEU A 132 0.38 -15.00 16.75
CA LEU A 132 0.23 -15.34 15.33
C LEU A 132 0.13 -16.86 15.10
N ARG A 133 0.97 -17.66 15.78
CA ARG A 133 0.90 -19.15 15.69
C ARG A 133 -0.43 -19.69 16.23
N ARG A 134 -0.97 -19.13 17.32
CA ARG A 134 -2.27 -19.56 17.85
C ARG A 134 -3.41 -19.21 16.91
N LEU A 135 -3.40 -17.99 16.36
CA LEU A 135 -4.42 -17.55 15.40
C LEU A 135 -4.38 -18.40 14.12
N ALA A 136 -3.19 -18.68 13.59
CA ALA A 136 -3.03 -19.54 12.42
C ALA A 136 -3.58 -20.96 12.67
N ARG A 137 -3.25 -21.57 13.82
CA ARG A 137 -3.78 -22.89 14.22
C ARG A 137 -5.29 -22.90 14.42
N ALA A 138 -5.86 -21.78 14.85
CA ALA A 138 -7.31 -21.60 14.97
C ALA A 138 -8.00 -21.33 13.61
N GLY A 139 -7.27 -21.34 12.48
CA GLY A 139 -7.81 -21.10 11.15
C GLY A 139 -8.14 -19.63 10.88
N ILE A 140 -7.70 -18.70 11.72
CA ILE A 140 -7.96 -17.26 11.55
C ILE A 140 -7.01 -16.68 10.50
N ARG A 141 -7.59 -16.07 9.47
CA ARG A 141 -6.82 -15.36 8.44
C ARG A 141 -6.31 -14.03 8.98
N VAL A 142 -4.99 -13.88 8.99
CA VAL A 142 -4.35 -12.68 9.55
C VAL A 142 -3.70 -11.80 8.48
N ASN A 143 -3.60 -10.52 8.78
CA ASN A 143 -2.77 -9.56 8.08
C ASN A 143 -1.80 -8.96 9.11
N VAL A 144 -0.57 -9.50 9.16
CA VAL A 144 0.43 -8.98 10.10
C VAL A 144 0.88 -7.60 9.64
N THR A 145 0.91 -6.63 10.54
CA THR A 145 1.10 -5.22 10.19
C THR A 145 2.24 -4.55 10.98
N ALA A 146 2.59 -3.34 10.57
CA ALA A 146 3.66 -2.52 11.15
C ALA A 146 5.08 -3.09 10.98
N LEU A 147 5.32 -3.88 9.93
CA LEU A 147 6.65 -4.40 9.62
C LEU A 147 7.47 -3.37 8.83
N LEU A 148 8.75 -3.20 9.21
CA LEU A 148 9.70 -2.32 8.54
C LEU A 148 11.04 -3.01 8.21
N THR A 149 11.28 -4.24 8.68
CA THR A 149 12.53 -4.96 8.46
C THR A 149 12.31 -6.34 7.88
N LEU A 150 13.30 -6.86 7.13
CA LEU A 150 13.26 -8.21 6.58
C LEU A 150 13.22 -9.28 7.68
N GLU A 151 13.84 -9.03 8.82
CA GLU A 151 13.81 -9.93 9.97
C GLU A 151 12.38 -10.06 10.56
N GLN A 152 11.63 -8.95 10.60
CA GLN A 152 10.20 -9.00 10.99
C GLN A 152 9.37 -9.79 10.00
N VAL A 153 9.63 -9.65 8.69
CA VAL A 153 8.97 -10.46 7.65
C VAL A 153 9.26 -11.95 7.86
N ARG A 154 10.53 -12.31 8.10
CA ARG A 154 10.94 -13.71 8.39
C ARG A 154 10.18 -14.28 9.58
N LYS A 155 10.20 -13.57 10.72
CA LYS A 155 9.51 -14.00 11.96
C LYS A 155 8.02 -14.18 11.78
N ALA A 156 7.37 -13.25 11.06
CA ALA A 156 5.94 -13.36 10.75
C ALA A 156 5.66 -14.57 9.86
N SER A 157 6.46 -14.77 8.81
CA SER A 157 6.32 -15.92 7.88
C SER A 157 6.41 -17.24 8.60
N GLU A 158 7.45 -17.45 9.41
CA GLU A 158 7.67 -18.69 10.21
C GLU A 158 6.50 -19.03 11.15
N CYS A 159 5.68 -18.05 11.50
CA CYS A 159 4.49 -18.27 12.33
C CYS A 159 3.26 -18.70 11.53
N LEU A 160 3.25 -18.49 10.22
CA LEU A 160 2.05 -18.54 9.38
C LEU A 160 2.12 -19.55 8.22
N ILE A 161 3.28 -20.18 7.98
CA ILE A 161 3.50 -21.10 6.84
C ILE A 161 2.53 -22.29 6.83
N ASP A 162 2.15 -22.79 7.99
CA ASP A 162 1.25 -23.94 8.13
C ASP A 162 -0.21 -23.52 8.38
N GLY A 163 -0.51 -22.22 8.25
CA GLY A 163 -1.83 -21.64 8.50
C GLY A 163 -2.66 -21.39 7.25
N PRO A 164 -3.84 -20.76 7.41
CA PRO A 164 -4.66 -20.31 6.29
C PRO A 164 -3.96 -19.17 5.53
N LEU A 165 -4.61 -18.70 4.44
CA LEU A 165 -4.15 -17.53 3.70
C LEU A 165 -3.86 -16.36 4.66
N ALA A 166 -2.64 -15.87 4.63
CA ALA A 166 -2.21 -14.75 5.46
C ALA A 166 -1.53 -13.65 4.62
N LYS A 167 -1.58 -12.43 5.13
CA LYS A 167 -0.94 -11.27 4.54
C LYS A 167 0.12 -10.70 5.47
N ILE A 168 1.18 -10.16 4.89
CA ILE A 168 2.29 -9.53 5.60
C ILE A 168 2.44 -8.12 5.04
N SER A 169 2.09 -7.11 5.84
CA SER A 169 2.08 -5.69 5.46
C SER A 169 3.38 -5.02 5.86
N VAL A 170 4.28 -4.82 4.90
CA VAL A 170 5.50 -4.03 5.10
C VAL A 170 5.21 -2.57 4.80
N PHE A 171 5.57 -1.68 5.73
CA PHE A 171 5.34 -0.25 5.63
C PHE A 171 6.43 0.44 4.80
N ALA A 172 6.48 0.09 3.52
CA ALA A 172 7.49 0.56 2.58
C ALA A 172 7.57 2.09 2.51
N GLY A 173 6.43 2.79 2.55
CA GLY A 173 6.45 4.26 2.59
C GLY A 173 7.07 4.82 3.87
N ARG A 174 6.91 4.16 5.02
CA ARG A 174 7.59 4.60 6.26
C ARG A 174 9.09 4.33 6.20
N ILE A 175 9.53 3.28 5.51
CA ILE A 175 10.95 3.06 5.22
C ILE A 175 11.47 4.21 4.36
N ALA A 176 10.74 4.59 3.30
CA ALA A 176 11.10 5.73 2.45
C ALA A 176 11.15 7.07 3.21
N ASP A 177 10.27 7.28 4.20
CA ASP A 177 10.27 8.48 5.05
C ASP A 177 11.58 8.64 5.85
N THR A 178 12.35 7.56 6.04
CA THR A 178 13.67 7.59 6.71
C THR A 178 14.84 7.78 5.73
N GLY A 179 14.55 8.03 4.45
CA GLY A 179 15.56 8.21 3.41
C GLY A 179 16.12 6.91 2.83
N HIS A 180 15.54 5.76 3.16
CA HIS A 180 15.94 4.47 2.60
C HIS A 180 15.05 4.08 1.43
N ASP A 181 15.66 3.58 0.34
CA ASP A 181 14.90 2.98 -0.75
C ASP A 181 14.23 1.67 -0.27
N PRO A 182 12.89 1.59 -0.28
CA PRO A 182 12.19 0.38 0.16
C PRO A 182 12.23 -0.76 -0.86
N VAL A 183 12.52 -0.49 -2.13
CA VAL A 183 12.46 -1.47 -3.23
C VAL A 183 13.34 -2.71 -2.96
N PRO A 184 14.62 -2.59 -2.56
CA PRO A 184 15.45 -3.75 -2.29
C PRO A 184 14.93 -4.62 -1.14
N LEU A 185 14.44 -4.01 -0.06
CA LEU A 185 13.86 -4.74 1.06
C LEU A 185 12.58 -5.45 0.65
N MET A 186 11.72 -4.78 -0.10
CA MET A 186 10.46 -5.36 -0.58
C MET A 186 10.71 -6.51 -1.54
N ALA A 187 11.69 -6.40 -2.45
CA ALA A 187 12.11 -7.48 -3.34
C ALA A 187 12.61 -8.70 -2.54
N ALA A 188 13.49 -8.48 -1.55
CA ALA A 188 13.97 -9.54 -0.68
C ALA A 188 12.84 -10.20 0.12
N ALA A 189 11.82 -9.43 0.54
CA ALA A 189 10.65 -9.96 1.23
C ALA A 189 9.77 -10.82 0.30
N VAL A 190 9.60 -10.44 -0.98
CA VAL A 190 8.93 -11.27 -1.99
C VAL A 190 9.63 -12.61 -2.14
N GLU A 191 10.97 -12.59 -2.30
CA GLU A 191 11.77 -13.82 -2.43
C GLU A 191 11.65 -14.71 -1.18
N LEU A 192 11.68 -14.12 0.00
CA LEU A 192 11.60 -14.83 1.27
C LEU A 192 10.29 -15.61 1.42
N ILE A 193 9.17 -15.05 0.99
CA ILE A 193 7.87 -15.71 1.13
C ILE A 193 7.46 -16.53 -0.09
N ARG A 194 8.19 -16.45 -1.20
CA ARG A 194 7.90 -17.19 -2.45
C ARG A 194 7.62 -18.69 -2.27
N PRO A 195 8.33 -19.42 -1.39
CA PRO A 195 8.06 -20.86 -1.16
C PRO A 195 6.69 -21.14 -0.52
N TYR A 196 6.00 -20.15 0.00
CA TYR A 196 4.81 -20.30 0.83
C TYR A 196 3.58 -19.73 0.12
N PRO A 197 2.80 -20.53 -0.62
CA PRO A 197 1.70 -20.07 -1.46
C PRO A 197 0.53 -19.48 -0.67
N ASN A 198 0.44 -19.77 0.63
CA ASN A 198 -0.55 -19.19 1.54
C ASN A 198 -0.15 -17.80 2.07
N LEU A 199 1.04 -17.30 1.76
CA LEU A 199 1.51 -15.99 2.21
C LEU A 199 1.46 -14.97 1.05
N GLN A 200 0.97 -13.78 1.34
CA GLN A 200 0.94 -12.65 0.40
C GLN A 200 1.58 -11.41 1.03
N LEU A 201 2.53 -10.80 0.31
CA LEU A 201 3.15 -9.55 0.73
C LEU A 201 2.28 -8.37 0.32
N ILE A 202 2.10 -7.41 1.24
CA ILE A 202 1.47 -6.12 0.97
C ILE A 202 2.54 -5.02 1.06
N TRP A 203 2.69 -4.25 -0.02
CA TRP A 203 3.32 -2.94 0.03
C TRP A 203 2.36 -1.97 0.69
N ALA A 204 2.61 -1.59 1.93
CA ALA A 204 1.74 -0.71 2.70
C ALA A 204 2.32 0.71 2.81
N SER A 205 1.41 1.68 3.02
CA SER A 205 1.79 3.08 3.23
C SER A 205 2.57 3.72 2.06
N PRO A 206 2.19 3.51 0.78
CA PRO A 206 2.87 4.16 -0.34
C PRO A 206 2.79 5.69 -0.22
N ARG A 207 3.70 6.40 -0.89
CA ARG A 207 3.80 7.86 -0.88
C ARG A 207 3.36 8.49 -2.20
N GLU A 208 3.42 7.72 -3.27
CA GLU A 208 3.13 8.20 -4.63
C GLU A 208 2.65 7.07 -5.54
N LEU A 209 2.07 7.45 -6.68
CA LEU A 209 1.57 6.49 -7.67
C LEU A 209 2.68 5.57 -8.21
N LEU A 210 3.92 6.06 -8.34
CA LEU A 210 5.05 5.26 -8.82
C LEU A 210 5.26 3.99 -7.99
N ASN A 211 4.91 4.01 -6.70
CA ASN A 211 5.05 2.83 -5.85
C ASN A 211 4.18 1.65 -6.32
N VAL A 212 3.08 1.88 -7.05
CA VAL A 212 2.26 0.81 -7.66
C VAL A 212 3.09 0.06 -8.70
N PHE A 213 3.81 0.78 -9.54
CA PHE A 213 4.68 0.19 -10.59
C PHE A 213 5.91 -0.48 -9.99
N GLN A 214 6.51 0.10 -8.95
CA GLN A 214 7.61 -0.51 -8.21
C GLN A 214 7.18 -1.83 -7.56
N ALA A 215 6.02 -1.86 -6.92
CA ALA A 215 5.44 -3.07 -6.33
C ALA A 215 5.17 -4.15 -7.41
N ASP A 216 4.62 -3.76 -8.56
CA ASP A 216 4.39 -4.67 -9.68
C ASP A 216 5.70 -5.24 -10.25
N ALA A 217 6.70 -4.39 -10.44
CA ALA A 217 8.00 -4.74 -11.03
C ALA A 217 8.74 -5.80 -10.21
N ILE A 218 8.70 -5.71 -8.89
CA ILE A 218 9.34 -6.67 -7.97
C ILE A 218 8.50 -7.93 -7.71
N GLY A 219 7.30 -8.02 -8.29
CA GLY A 219 6.38 -9.14 -8.07
C GLY A 219 5.69 -9.14 -6.69
N CYS A 220 5.53 -7.97 -6.07
CA CYS A 220 4.74 -7.84 -4.85
C CYS A 220 3.28 -8.26 -5.12
N HIS A 221 2.66 -8.96 -4.19
CA HIS A 221 1.32 -9.51 -4.38
C HIS A 221 0.23 -8.43 -4.34
N ILE A 222 0.38 -7.48 -3.41
CA ILE A 222 -0.64 -6.47 -3.11
C ILE A 222 0.05 -5.14 -2.80
N ILE A 223 -0.55 -4.04 -3.24
CA ILE A 223 -0.27 -2.70 -2.73
C ILE A 223 -1.55 -2.11 -2.15
N THR A 224 -1.50 -1.52 -0.96
CA THR A 224 -2.65 -0.83 -0.38
C THR A 224 -2.37 0.66 -0.26
N ALA A 225 -3.21 1.49 -0.89
CA ALA A 225 -3.01 2.93 -1.02
C ALA A 225 -4.28 3.70 -0.64
N THR A 226 -4.09 4.91 -0.15
CA THR A 226 -5.18 5.83 0.16
C THR A 226 -5.85 6.37 -1.10
N SER A 227 -7.08 6.82 -0.99
CA SER A 227 -7.89 7.28 -2.12
C SER A 227 -7.26 8.45 -2.89
N ASP A 228 -6.49 9.32 -2.23
CA ASP A 228 -5.76 10.40 -2.87
C ASP A 228 -4.66 9.92 -3.83
N ILE A 229 -3.99 8.80 -3.51
CA ILE A 229 -3.04 8.14 -4.41
C ILE A 229 -3.80 7.40 -5.52
N LEU A 230 -4.86 6.68 -5.17
CA LEU A 230 -5.63 5.87 -6.13
C LEU A 230 -6.33 6.71 -7.21
N ARG A 231 -6.80 7.91 -6.89
CA ARG A 231 -7.34 8.86 -7.89
C ARG A 231 -6.30 9.28 -8.93
N LYS A 232 -5.01 9.16 -8.64
CA LYS A 232 -3.94 9.44 -9.61
C LYS A 232 -3.76 8.33 -10.64
N LEU A 233 -4.44 7.18 -10.51
CA LEU A 233 -4.42 6.14 -11.53
C LEU A 233 -4.85 6.66 -12.91
N ASP A 234 -5.75 7.65 -12.95
CA ASP A 234 -6.21 8.31 -14.19
C ASP A 234 -5.11 9.16 -14.86
N LEU A 235 -4.00 9.43 -14.18
CA LEU A 235 -2.86 10.16 -14.73
C LEU A 235 -1.84 9.25 -15.42
N ILE A 236 -2.02 7.94 -15.35
CA ILE A 236 -1.07 6.99 -15.94
C ILE A 236 -0.99 7.23 -17.46
N GLY A 237 0.23 7.43 -17.96
CA GLY A 237 0.48 7.69 -19.39
C GLY A 237 0.17 9.11 -19.85
N LYS A 238 -0.19 10.03 -18.96
CA LYS A 238 -0.43 11.43 -19.32
C LYS A 238 0.84 12.06 -19.89
N ASP A 239 0.71 12.70 -21.05
CA ASP A 239 1.82 13.43 -21.67
C ASP A 239 2.36 14.53 -20.76
N LEU A 240 3.66 14.58 -20.54
CA LEU A 240 4.28 15.49 -19.58
C LEU A 240 4.19 16.96 -20.00
N ASN A 241 4.17 17.27 -21.32
CA ASN A 241 3.99 18.66 -21.79
C ASN A 241 2.55 19.12 -21.54
N VAL A 242 1.59 18.25 -21.80
CA VAL A 242 0.17 18.52 -21.46
C VAL A 242 0.02 18.72 -19.95
N TYR A 243 0.64 17.87 -19.15
CA TYR A 243 0.56 17.98 -17.70
C TYR A 243 1.27 19.23 -17.16
N SER A 244 2.39 19.63 -17.76
CA SER A 244 3.05 20.91 -17.48
C SER A 244 2.12 22.09 -17.77
N LEU A 245 1.48 22.11 -18.93
CA LEU A 245 0.53 23.17 -19.30
C LEU A 245 -0.66 23.23 -18.33
N ASP A 246 -1.20 22.10 -17.94
CA ASP A 246 -2.30 22.04 -16.94
C ASP A 246 -1.85 22.60 -15.59
N THR A 247 -0.60 22.35 -15.18
CA THR A 247 -0.02 22.91 -13.95
C THR A 247 0.08 24.45 -14.05
N VAL A 248 0.54 24.99 -15.18
CA VAL A 248 0.61 26.43 -15.42
C VAL A 248 -0.78 27.06 -15.36
N LYS A 249 -1.79 26.45 -15.98
CA LYS A 249 -3.18 26.92 -15.93
C LYS A 249 -3.72 26.92 -14.51
N MET A 250 -3.45 25.86 -13.74
CA MET A 250 -3.85 25.75 -12.33
C MET A 250 -3.27 26.90 -11.52
N PHE A 251 -1.97 27.18 -11.60
CA PHE A 251 -1.33 28.28 -10.88
C PHE A 251 -1.91 29.64 -11.25
N TYR A 252 -2.16 29.87 -12.53
CA TYR A 252 -2.76 31.12 -13.01
C TYR A 252 -4.18 31.32 -12.42
N GLU A 253 -5.02 30.29 -12.47
CA GLU A 253 -6.38 30.36 -11.94
C GLU A 253 -6.40 30.53 -10.42
N ASP A 254 -5.49 29.86 -9.70
CA ASP A 254 -5.41 29.97 -8.24
C ASP A 254 -4.95 31.38 -7.83
N ALA A 255 -3.97 31.95 -8.53
CA ALA A 255 -3.54 33.33 -8.29
C ALA A 255 -4.68 34.35 -8.55
N ARG A 256 -5.47 34.12 -9.61
CA ARG A 256 -6.67 34.96 -9.90
C ARG A 256 -7.73 34.85 -8.80
N LYS A 257 -8.06 33.63 -8.39
CA LYS A 257 -9.04 33.39 -7.31
C LYS A 257 -8.60 33.99 -5.98
N ALA A 258 -7.30 33.95 -5.68
CA ALA A 258 -6.72 34.55 -4.48
C ALA A 258 -6.65 36.07 -4.54
N GLY A 259 -6.84 36.67 -5.73
CA GLY A 259 -6.78 38.13 -5.92
C GLY A 259 -5.41 38.75 -5.76
N TYR A 260 -4.34 37.97 -5.98
CA TYR A 260 -2.96 38.45 -5.87
C TYR A 260 -2.68 39.59 -6.85
N ARG A 261 -2.00 40.63 -6.36
CA ARG A 261 -1.55 41.81 -7.14
C ARG A 261 -0.11 42.14 -6.70
N LEU A 262 0.72 42.53 -7.66
CA LEU A 262 2.07 43.07 -7.46
C LEU A 262 2.08 44.57 -7.77
#